data_32cbcd5d21a60f1bcecf4df14e0c2d71
#
_entry.id   32cbcd5d21a60f1bcecf4df14e0c2d71
#
_cell.length_a   1.000
_cell.length_b   1.000
_cell.length_c   1.000
_cell.angle_alpha   90.00
_cell.angle_beta   90.00
_cell.angle_gamma   90.00
#
_symmetry.space_group_name_H-M   'P 1'
#
loop_
_entity.id
_entity.type
_entity.pdbx_description
1 polymer ?
#
loop_
_entity_poly.entity_id
_entity_poly.type
_entity_poly.pdbx_seq_one_letter_code
_entity_poly.pdbx_strand_id
1 'polypeptide(L)'
;MMGAVAKKAKSVQAERVIGEQGERTRVKLLEAARQVFLERGYSAARVDDVTQKAGTSHGAFYLYFANKQDVLEALAVDTADHMYALADELEGIEVGEQGYEQLRAWVEKFVDAYERHSPVINAWITAETEDGRFDQLGREVLGQFAGRISHAIARGVDAGLRHPVDPPTAAVALVSMLERFCYFWLVRGGPFKRDVVVDTIAAIWYEALFGQPKS
;
A
#
# COMPACT_ATOMS: atom_id res chain seq x y z
N MET A 1 -12.76 -3.62 16.17
CA MET A 1 -11.39 -3.57 16.75
C MET A 1 -10.48 -2.64 15.92
N MET A 2 -10.90 -1.38 15.73
CA MET A 2 -10.25 -0.38 14.87
C MET A 2 -9.15 0.44 15.59
N GLY A 3 -8.34 -0.14 16.43
CA GLY A 3 -7.48 0.68 17.29
C GLY A 3 -6.04 0.23 17.53
N ALA A 4 -5.56 -0.85 16.92
CA ALA A 4 -4.29 -1.41 17.33
C ALA A 4 -3.06 -0.89 16.56
N VAL A 5 -3.15 -0.65 15.27
CA VAL A 5 -2.00 -0.16 14.47
C VAL A 5 -1.73 1.31 14.72
N ALA A 6 -2.77 2.14 14.81
CA ALA A 6 -2.63 3.56 15.13
C ALA A 6 -2.16 3.85 16.58
N LYS A 7 -2.26 2.88 17.49
CA LYS A 7 -1.96 3.08 18.91
C LYS A 7 -0.50 2.77 19.28
N LYS A 8 0.26 2.02 18.46
CA LYS A 8 1.64 1.66 18.77
C LYS A 8 2.68 2.64 18.21
N ALA A 9 2.36 3.36 17.14
CA ALA A 9 3.20 4.47 16.66
C ALA A 9 3.13 5.74 17.55
N LYS A 10 2.23 5.77 18.54
CA LYS A 10 1.99 6.91 19.44
C LYS A 10 2.77 6.91 20.74
N SER A 11 3.64 5.98 20.98
CA SER A 11 4.40 5.98 22.24
C SER A 11 5.85 6.36 21.98
N VAL A 12 6.20 7.61 22.14
CA VAL A 12 7.43 8.15 22.74
C VAL A 12 7.61 9.66 22.53
N GLN A 13 6.64 10.39 22.01
CA GLN A 13 6.75 11.86 22.09
C GLN A 13 5.42 12.45 22.53
N ALA A 14 5.43 13.14 23.67
CA ALA A 14 4.26 13.83 24.23
C ALA A 14 3.48 14.55 23.13
N GLU A 15 2.16 14.33 23.05
CA GLU A 15 1.23 15.04 22.16
C GLU A 15 1.40 16.56 22.32
N ARG A 16 2.35 17.15 21.60
CA ARG A 16 2.26 18.56 21.30
C ARG A 16 1.14 18.66 20.26
N VAL A 17 0.07 19.37 20.60
CA VAL A 17 -0.92 19.83 19.64
C VAL A 17 -0.16 20.62 18.59
N ILE A 18 0.11 19.98 17.45
CA ILE A 18 0.79 20.60 16.32
C ILE A 18 -0.26 21.50 15.70
N GLY A 19 -0.10 22.82 15.80
CA GLY A 19 -0.99 23.79 15.16
C GLY A 19 -0.91 23.64 13.60
N GLU A 20 -1.82 24.28 12.88
CA GLU A 20 -1.89 24.22 11.41
C GLU A 20 -0.53 24.45 10.70
N GLN A 21 0.28 25.38 11.19
CA GLN A 21 1.61 25.65 10.64
C GLN A 21 2.57 24.47 10.83
N GLY A 22 2.44 23.78 11.96
CA GLY A 22 3.24 22.59 12.23
C GLY A 22 2.85 21.42 11.33
N GLU A 23 1.55 21.19 11.11
CA GLU A 23 1.08 20.14 10.20
C GLU A 23 1.53 20.43 8.75
N ARG A 24 1.46 21.67 8.28
CA ARG A 24 2.01 22.05 6.98
C ARG A 24 3.51 21.76 6.85
N THR A 25 4.27 21.97 7.90
CA THR A 25 5.71 21.65 7.91
C THR A 25 5.94 20.14 7.88
N ARG A 26 5.17 19.37 8.65
CA ARG A 26 5.21 17.90 8.65
C ARG A 26 4.91 17.33 7.26
N VAL A 27 3.86 17.81 6.61
CA VAL A 27 3.49 17.40 5.24
C VAL A 27 4.61 17.73 4.24
N LYS A 28 5.22 18.93 4.32
CA LYS A 28 6.36 19.29 3.48
C LYS A 28 7.56 18.35 3.67
N LEU A 29 7.85 17.96 4.89
CA LEU A 29 8.94 17.02 5.19
C LEU A 29 8.65 15.62 4.62
N LEU A 30 7.42 15.14 4.72
CA LEU A 30 7.00 13.84 4.16
C LEU A 30 7.10 13.85 2.64
N GLU A 31 6.60 14.90 1.97
CA GLU A 31 6.69 15.01 0.52
C GLU A 31 8.14 15.13 0.02
N ALA A 32 8.97 15.92 0.71
CA ALA A 32 10.39 16.00 0.42
C ALA A 32 11.10 14.66 0.57
N ALA A 33 10.77 13.90 1.63
CA ALA A 33 11.34 12.58 1.86
C ALA A 33 10.94 11.59 0.75
N ARG A 34 9.68 11.59 0.32
CA ARG A 34 9.20 10.77 -0.82
C ARG A 34 10.04 11.03 -2.08
N GLN A 35 10.29 12.30 -2.40
CA GLN A 35 11.10 12.68 -3.55
C GLN A 35 12.57 12.29 -3.38
N VAL A 36 13.15 12.46 -2.20
CA VAL A 36 14.53 12.04 -1.91
C VAL A 36 14.68 10.52 -2.04
N PHE A 37 13.70 9.75 -1.54
CA PHE A 37 13.71 8.29 -1.68
C PHE A 37 13.59 7.85 -3.15
N LEU A 38 12.80 8.56 -3.96
CA LEU A 38 12.73 8.32 -5.41
C LEU A 38 14.06 8.60 -6.11
N GLU A 39 14.70 9.73 -5.80
CA GLU A 39 15.91 10.20 -6.50
C GLU A 39 17.17 9.45 -6.11
N ARG A 40 17.31 9.08 -4.83
CA ARG A 40 18.56 8.54 -4.27
C ARG A 40 18.44 7.10 -3.75
N GLY A 41 17.22 6.58 -3.63
CA GLY A 41 16.95 5.37 -2.87
C GLY A 41 17.01 5.60 -1.36
N TYR A 42 16.41 4.67 -0.60
CA TYR A 42 16.33 4.79 0.86
C TYR A 42 17.68 4.75 1.56
N SER A 43 18.56 3.80 1.20
CA SER A 43 19.84 3.61 1.89
C SER A 43 20.75 4.84 1.77
N ALA A 44 20.80 5.49 0.59
CA ALA A 44 21.64 6.67 0.36
C ALA A 44 21.01 7.99 0.85
N ALA A 45 19.70 8.02 1.11
CA ALA A 45 18.98 9.21 1.57
C ALA A 45 19.43 9.63 2.98
N ARG A 46 19.61 10.93 3.18
CA ARG A 46 19.99 11.55 4.46
C ARG A 46 18.96 12.58 4.89
N VAL A 47 18.92 12.84 6.21
CA VAL A 47 18.07 13.90 6.78
C VAL A 47 18.39 15.26 6.16
N ASP A 48 19.67 15.52 5.85
CA ASP A 48 20.12 16.73 5.18
C ASP A 48 19.44 16.94 3.83
N ASP A 49 19.34 15.89 3.02
CA ASP A 49 18.69 15.93 1.71
C ASP A 49 17.21 16.27 1.85
N VAL A 50 16.54 15.68 2.86
CA VAL A 50 15.11 15.92 3.13
C VAL A 50 14.89 17.35 3.59
N THR A 51 15.68 17.86 4.53
CA THR A 51 15.54 19.23 5.05
C THR A 51 15.83 20.28 3.98
N GLN A 52 16.86 20.06 3.17
CA GLN A 52 17.20 20.93 2.03
C GLN A 52 16.05 20.98 1.02
N LYS A 53 15.51 19.80 0.63
CA LYS A 53 14.40 19.72 -0.32
C LYS A 53 13.11 20.33 0.21
N ALA A 54 12.81 20.15 1.52
CA ALA A 54 11.65 20.74 2.18
C ALA A 54 11.78 22.24 2.44
N GLY A 55 12.97 22.83 2.28
CA GLY A 55 13.25 24.23 2.63
C GLY A 55 13.09 24.49 4.12
N THR A 56 13.50 23.53 4.98
CA THR A 56 13.41 23.62 6.44
C THR A 56 14.77 23.47 7.10
N SER A 57 14.85 23.76 8.40
CA SER A 57 16.06 23.52 9.18
C SER A 57 16.09 22.09 9.76
N HIS A 58 17.29 21.61 10.11
CA HIS A 58 17.47 20.38 10.87
C HIS A 58 16.68 20.38 12.18
N GLY A 59 16.69 21.51 12.92
CA GLY A 59 15.91 21.65 14.13
C GLY A 59 14.41 21.45 13.89
N ALA A 60 13.89 21.96 12.76
CA ALA A 60 12.49 21.74 12.40
C ALA A 60 12.20 20.28 12.10
N PHE A 61 13.11 19.56 11.42
CA PHE A 61 12.95 18.13 11.17
C PHE A 61 12.81 17.33 12.47
N TYR A 62 13.72 17.54 13.42
CA TYR A 62 13.75 16.81 14.69
C TYR A 62 12.60 17.15 15.65
N LEU A 63 11.79 18.16 15.34
CA LEU A 63 10.52 18.38 16.05
C LEU A 63 9.44 17.36 15.67
N TYR A 64 9.52 16.75 14.48
CA TYR A 64 8.51 15.84 13.93
C TYR A 64 8.99 14.40 13.82
N PHE A 65 10.27 14.17 13.53
CA PHE A 65 10.85 12.85 13.25
C PHE A 65 12.22 12.73 13.93
N ALA A 66 12.46 11.63 14.63
CA ALA A 66 13.75 11.41 15.25
C ALA A 66 14.85 10.99 14.25
N ASN A 67 14.46 10.40 13.13
CA ASN A 67 15.37 9.89 12.09
C ASN A 67 14.62 9.65 10.77
N LYS A 68 15.34 9.17 9.73
CA LYS A 68 14.73 8.86 8.42
C LYS A 68 13.79 7.64 8.46
N GLN A 69 13.99 6.75 9.42
CA GLN A 69 13.13 5.58 9.62
C GLN A 69 11.73 6.01 10.06
N ASP A 70 11.63 6.95 11.00
CA ASP A 70 10.34 7.49 11.44
C ASP A 70 9.57 8.18 10.31
N VAL A 71 10.29 8.85 9.41
CA VAL A 71 9.69 9.43 8.18
C VAL A 71 9.16 8.35 7.26
N LEU A 72 9.94 7.28 7.04
CA LEU A 72 9.51 6.17 6.21
C LEU A 72 8.30 5.45 6.82
N GLU A 73 8.29 5.22 8.13
CA GLU A 73 7.16 4.62 8.85
C GLU A 73 5.88 5.47 8.67
N ALA A 74 5.99 6.79 8.81
CA ALA A 74 4.85 7.69 8.59
C ALA A 74 4.33 7.65 7.15
N LEU A 75 5.23 7.62 6.15
CA LEU A 75 4.87 7.47 4.73
C LEU A 75 4.26 6.10 4.43
N ALA A 76 4.74 5.06 5.08
CA ALA A 76 4.24 3.70 4.92
C ALA A 76 2.81 3.55 5.48
N VAL A 77 2.52 4.16 6.63
CA VAL A 77 1.17 4.20 7.20
C VAL A 77 0.20 4.93 6.25
N ASP A 78 0.58 6.10 5.74
CA ASP A 78 -0.23 6.84 4.76
C ASP A 78 -0.48 6.01 3.48
N THR A 79 0.55 5.33 2.98
CA THR A 79 0.42 4.42 1.84
C THR A 79 -0.53 3.25 2.14
N ALA A 80 -0.41 2.64 3.32
CA ALA A 80 -1.27 1.54 3.75
C ALA A 80 -2.74 1.96 3.84
N ASP A 81 -3.03 3.13 4.39
CA ASP A 81 -4.40 3.64 4.49
C ASP A 81 -5.05 3.82 3.11
N HIS A 82 -4.30 4.31 2.11
CA HIS A 82 -4.78 4.39 0.73
C HIS A 82 -5.05 3.00 0.11
N MET A 83 -4.17 2.03 0.36
CA MET A 83 -4.36 0.66 -0.13
C MET A 83 -5.55 -0.03 0.54
N TYR A 84 -5.78 0.22 1.85
CA TYR A 84 -6.95 -0.32 2.55
C TYR A 84 -8.25 0.23 1.98
N ALA A 85 -8.32 1.53 1.69
CA ALA A 85 -9.50 2.12 1.06
C ALA A 85 -9.82 1.47 -0.29
N LEU A 86 -8.80 1.17 -1.10
CA LEU A 86 -8.99 0.43 -2.34
C LEU A 86 -9.48 -1.01 -2.11
N ALA A 87 -8.97 -1.71 -1.10
CA ALA A 87 -9.43 -3.06 -0.81
C ALA A 87 -10.92 -3.09 -0.39
N ASP A 88 -11.37 -2.07 0.32
CA ASP A 88 -12.78 -1.93 0.72
C ASP A 88 -13.72 -1.75 -0.49
N GLU A 89 -13.26 -1.15 -1.59
CA GLU A 89 -14.05 -1.01 -2.83
C GLU A 89 -14.40 -2.37 -3.50
N LEU A 90 -13.62 -3.43 -3.26
CA LEU A 90 -13.90 -4.77 -3.81
C LEU A 90 -15.22 -5.36 -3.32
N GLU A 91 -15.74 -4.90 -2.20
CA GLU A 91 -17.02 -5.39 -1.67
C GLU A 91 -18.21 -5.08 -2.57
N GLY A 92 -18.14 -4.01 -3.38
CA GLY A 92 -19.19 -3.58 -4.28
C GLY A 92 -19.17 -4.23 -5.67
N ILE A 93 -18.20 -5.10 -5.98
CA ILE A 93 -18.10 -5.69 -7.31
C ILE A 93 -19.14 -6.80 -7.50
N GLU A 94 -19.95 -6.65 -8.55
CA GLU A 94 -21.03 -7.54 -8.92
C GLU A 94 -20.53 -8.75 -9.73
N VAL A 95 -21.39 -9.76 -9.90
CA VAL A 95 -21.14 -10.90 -10.79
C VAL A 95 -21.68 -10.58 -12.19
N GLY A 96 -20.96 -10.98 -13.25
CA GLY A 96 -21.37 -10.79 -14.64
C GLY A 96 -20.51 -9.75 -15.37
N GLU A 97 -20.92 -9.38 -16.56
CA GLU A 97 -20.15 -8.47 -17.43
C GLU A 97 -19.84 -7.13 -16.76
N GLN A 98 -20.82 -6.56 -16.07
CA GLN A 98 -20.63 -5.31 -15.32
C GLN A 98 -19.62 -5.48 -14.18
N GLY A 99 -19.61 -6.60 -13.49
CA GLY A 99 -18.63 -6.90 -12.44
C GLY A 99 -17.21 -7.06 -12.98
N TYR A 100 -17.04 -7.58 -14.19
CA TYR A 100 -15.74 -7.61 -14.86
C TYR A 100 -15.22 -6.19 -15.11
N GLU A 101 -16.04 -5.30 -15.63
CA GLU A 101 -15.65 -3.90 -15.88
C GLU A 101 -15.35 -3.14 -14.58
N GLN A 102 -16.11 -3.41 -13.52
CA GLN A 102 -15.85 -2.85 -12.19
C GLN A 102 -14.51 -3.33 -11.63
N LEU A 103 -14.21 -4.64 -11.75
CA LEU A 103 -12.93 -5.20 -11.32
C LEU A 103 -11.77 -4.66 -12.15
N ARG A 104 -11.94 -4.53 -13.46
CA ARG A 104 -10.94 -3.93 -14.34
C ARG A 104 -10.61 -2.49 -13.94
N ALA A 105 -11.64 -1.68 -13.67
CA ALA A 105 -11.47 -0.32 -13.18
C ALA A 105 -10.79 -0.27 -11.80
N TRP A 106 -11.10 -1.24 -10.93
CA TRP A 106 -10.44 -1.38 -9.64
C TRP A 106 -8.95 -1.73 -9.80
N VAL A 107 -8.59 -2.67 -10.68
CA VAL A 107 -7.19 -3.00 -10.99
C VAL A 107 -6.45 -1.78 -11.50
N GLU A 108 -7.06 -0.97 -12.37
CA GLU A 108 -6.47 0.26 -12.87
C GLU A 108 -6.18 1.26 -11.74
N LYS A 109 -7.14 1.48 -10.83
CA LYS A 109 -6.94 2.31 -9.64
C LYS A 109 -5.83 1.79 -8.72
N PHE A 110 -5.75 0.45 -8.55
CA PHE A 110 -4.69 -0.17 -7.77
C PHE A 110 -3.31 0.09 -8.38
N VAL A 111 -3.19 -0.07 -9.69
CA VAL A 111 -1.95 0.20 -10.44
C VAL A 111 -1.54 1.68 -10.31
N ASP A 112 -2.50 2.61 -10.44
CA ASP A 112 -2.25 4.05 -10.24
C ASP A 112 -1.76 4.36 -8.82
N ALA A 113 -2.39 3.77 -7.82
CA ALA A 113 -1.98 3.94 -6.43
C ALA A 113 -0.59 3.34 -6.18
N TYR A 114 -0.34 2.12 -6.69
CA TYR A 114 0.96 1.47 -6.56
C TYR A 114 2.08 2.28 -7.21
N GLU A 115 1.85 2.80 -8.43
CA GLU A 115 2.82 3.64 -9.14
C GLU A 115 3.12 4.92 -8.35
N ARG A 116 2.09 5.61 -7.85
CA ARG A 116 2.22 6.81 -7.02
C ARG A 116 3.02 6.57 -5.75
N HIS A 117 2.80 5.43 -5.10
CA HIS A 117 3.45 5.07 -3.84
C HIS A 117 4.72 4.23 -4.01
N SER A 118 5.12 3.92 -5.25
CA SER A 118 6.28 3.08 -5.55
C SER A 118 7.60 3.54 -4.90
N PRO A 119 7.89 4.85 -4.72
CA PRO A 119 9.10 5.27 -4.00
C PRO A 119 9.09 4.85 -2.53
N VAL A 120 7.93 4.91 -1.88
CA VAL A 120 7.75 4.50 -0.47
C VAL A 120 7.82 2.97 -0.37
N ILE A 121 7.15 2.26 -1.27
CA ILE A 121 7.15 0.79 -1.33
C ILE A 121 8.58 0.26 -1.54
N ASN A 122 9.33 0.83 -2.47
CA ASN A 122 10.72 0.44 -2.71
C ASN A 122 11.63 0.76 -1.52
N ALA A 123 11.45 1.93 -0.89
CA ALA A 123 12.16 2.31 0.32
C ALA A 123 11.87 1.34 1.47
N TRP A 124 10.62 0.94 1.62
CA TRP A 124 10.19 -0.03 2.61
C TRP A 124 10.83 -1.40 2.40
N ILE A 125 10.71 -1.99 1.20
CA ILE A 125 11.32 -3.28 0.88
C ILE A 125 12.84 -3.27 1.15
N THR A 126 13.50 -2.14 0.89
CA THR A 126 14.91 -1.96 1.22
C THR A 126 15.14 -1.94 2.74
N ALA A 127 14.30 -1.20 3.47
CA ALA A 127 14.41 -1.09 4.93
C ALA A 127 14.07 -2.38 5.68
N GLU A 128 13.17 -3.23 5.16
CA GLU A 128 12.86 -4.55 5.73
C GLU A 128 14.11 -5.43 5.89
N THR A 129 15.04 -5.32 4.98
CA THR A 129 16.30 -6.08 5.05
C THR A 129 17.28 -5.55 6.09
N GLU A 130 17.09 -4.29 6.53
CA GLU A 130 17.99 -3.60 7.46
C GLU A 130 17.39 -3.48 8.88
N ASP A 131 16.05 -3.48 9.03
CA ASP A 131 15.37 -3.21 10.30
C ASP A 131 14.08 -4.06 10.43
N GLY A 132 14.07 -4.99 11.38
CA GLY A 132 12.95 -5.90 11.65
C GLY A 132 11.60 -5.22 12.00
N ARG A 133 11.59 -3.92 12.32
CA ARG A 133 10.33 -3.17 12.53
C ARG A 133 9.53 -3.07 11.25
N PHE A 134 10.20 -2.88 10.12
CA PHE A 134 9.54 -2.79 8.81
C PHE A 134 8.98 -4.13 8.35
N ASP A 135 9.65 -5.23 8.66
CA ASP A 135 9.15 -6.58 8.39
C ASP A 135 7.85 -6.88 9.16
N GLN A 136 7.78 -6.52 10.44
CA GLN A 136 6.56 -6.67 11.22
C GLN A 136 5.41 -5.81 10.66
N LEU A 137 5.68 -4.54 10.36
CA LEU A 137 4.70 -3.61 9.80
C LEU A 137 4.21 -4.11 8.42
N GLY A 138 5.11 -4.65 7.58
CA GLY A 138 4.77 -5.24 6.28
C GLY A 138 3.80 -6.41 6.41
N ARG A 139 4.04 -7.31 7.36
CA ARG A 139 3.11 -8.41 7.64
C ARG A 139 1.74 -7.92 8.14
N GLU A 140 1.72 -6.89 8.99
CA GLU A 140 0.48 -6.30 9.49
C GLU A 140 -0.32 -5.64 8.35
N VAL A 141 0.33 -4.88 7.47
CA VAL A 141 -0.28 -4.23 6.30
C VAL A 141 -0.84 -5.26 5.32
N LEU A 142 -0.01 -6.25 4.95
CA LEU A 142 -0.44 -7.32 4.03
C LEU A 142 -1.61 -8.11 4.62
N GLY A 143 -1.54 -8.44 5.91
CA GLY A 143 -2.60 -9.18 6.60
C GLY A 143 -3.93 -8.42 6.64
N GLN A 144 -3.90 -7.11 6.89
CA GLN A 144 -5.10 -6.29 6.89
C GLN A 144 -5.69 -6.12 5.48
N PHE A 145 -4.85 -5.93 4.47
CA PHE A 145 -5.28 -5.84 3.08
C PHE A 145 -5.91 -7.16 2.61
N ALA A 146 -5.20 -8.28 2.81
CA ALA A 146 -5.72 -9.60 2.46
C ALA A 146 -6.98 -9.97 3.25
N GLY A 147 -7.10 -9.50 4.50
CA GLY A 147 -8.30 -9.70 5.32
C GLY A 147 -9.56 -9.08 4.71
N ARG A 148 -9.47 -7.87 4.15
CA ARG A 148 -10.57 -7.21 3.45
C ARG A 148 -10.99 -7.99 2.20
N ILE A 149 -10.01 -8.43 1.41
CA ILE A 149 -10.25 -9.24 0.21
C ILE A 149 -10.84 -10.60 0.58
N SER A 150 -10.33 -11.23 1.63
CA SER A 150 -10.87 -12.49 2.17
C SER A 150 -12.34 -12.34 2.55
N HIS A 151 -12.72 -11.24 3.19
CA HIS A 151 -14.11 -10.97 3.54
C HIS A 151 -14.99 -10.83 2.30
N ALA A 152 -14.55 -10.11 1.28
CA ALA A 152 -15.28 -10.00 0.01
C ALA A 152 -15.43 -11.35 -0.70
N ILE A 153 -14.39 -12.20 -0.68
CA ILE A 153 -14.44 -13.56 -1.22
C ILE A 153 -15.44 -14.40 -0.44
N ALA A 154 -15.39 -14.41 0.90
CA ALA A 154 -16.28 -15.22 1.75
C ALA A 154 -17.75 -14.90 1.48
N ARG A 155 -18.12 -13.63 1.38
CA ARG A 155 -19.51 -13.23 1.07
C ARG A 155 -19.96 -13.75 -0.30
N GLY A 156 -19.07 -13.76 -1.30
CA GLY A 156 -19.38 -14.31 -2.62
C GLY A 156 -19.55 -15.84 -2.60
N VAL A 157 -18.76 -16.57 -1.80
CA VAL A 157 -18.91 -18.02 -1.60
C VAL A 157 -20.22 -18.33 -0.89
N ASP A 158 -20.54 -17.61 0.20
CA ASP A 158 -21.76 -17.80 0.97
C ASP A 158 -23.03 -17.52 0.15
N ALA A 159 -22.94 -16.56 -0.78
CA ALA A 159 -24.02 -16.25 -1.71
C ALA A 159 -24.15 -17.25 -2.88
N GLY A 160 -23.28 -18.26 -2.95
CA GLY A 160 -23.27 -19.25 -4.05
C GLY A 160 -22.81 -18.70 -5.39
N LEU A 161 -22.16 -17.53 -5.38
CA LEU A 161 -21.70 -16.83 -6.58
C LEU A 161 -20.27 -17.24 -6.99
N ARG A 162 -19.58 -18.04 -6.19
CA ARG A 162 -18.18 -18.41 -6.38
C ARG A 162 -17.90 -19.87 -6.10
N HIS A 163 -16.78 -20.33 -6.61
CA HIS A 163 -16.18 -21.59 -6.23
C HIS A 163 -15.95 -21.68 -4.72
N PRO A 164 -16.11 -22.87 -4.12
CA PRO A 164 -15.69 -23.14 -2.75
C PRO A 164 -14.15 -23.12 -2.70
N VAL A 165 -13.59 -21.95 -2.44
CA VAL A 165 -12.17 -21.77 -2.13
C VAL A 165 -12.03 -21.36 -0.67
N ASP A 166 -10.87 -21.61 -0.07
CA ASP A 166 -10.55 -21.07 1.24
C ASP A 166 -10.30 -19.57 1.13
N PRO A 167 -11.20 -18.69 1.63
CA PRO A 167 -11.09 -17.25 1.35
C PRO A 167 -9.78 -16.60 1.83
N PRO A 168 -9.24 -16.91 3.03
CA PRO A 168 -7.95 -16.40 3.46
C PRO A 168 -6.80 -16.77 2.53
N THR A 169 -6.71 -18.03 2.13
CA THR A 169 -5.66 -18.50 1.22
C THR A 169 -5.76 -17.85 -0.15
N ALA A 170 -6.98 -17.78 -0.72
CA ALA A 170 -7.21 -17.15 -2.01
C ALA A 170 -6.85 -15.66 -1.97
N ALA A 171 -7.24 -14.94 -0.92
CA ALA A 171 -6.92 -13.53 -0.75
C ALA A 171 -5.42 -13.29 -0.70
N VAL A 172 -4.67 -14.04 0.12
CA VAL A 172 -3.22 -13.92 0.22
C VAL A 172 -2.55 -14.23 -1.13
N ALA A 173 -2.99 -15.28 -1.83
CA ALA A 173 -2.43 -15.64 -3.13
C ALA A 173 -2.64 -14.53 -4.18
N LEU A 174 -3.87 -14.01 -4.29
CA LEU A 174 -4.20 -12.95 -5.24
C LEU A 174 -3.44 -11.65 -4.94
N VAL A 175 -3.39 -11.25 -3.66
CA VAL A 175 -2.67 -10.05 -3.23
C VAL A 175 -1.19 -10.18 -3.49
N SER A 176 -0.59 -11.31 -3.12
CA SER A 176 0.85 -11.55 -3.34
C SER A 176 1.22 -11.54 -4.82
N MET A 177 0.35 -12.12 -5.68
CA MET A 177 0.53 -12.08 -7.13
C MET A 177 0.50 -10.63 -7.64
N LEU A 178 -0.52 -9.86 -7.26
CA LEU A 178 -0.70 -8.49 -7.73
C LEU A 178 0.44 -7.57 -7.25
N GLU A 179 0.75 -7.60 -5.95
CA GLU A 179 1.82 -6.82 -5.35
C GLU A 179 3.17 -7.11 -6.00
N ARG A 180 3.55 -8.39 -6.06
CA ARG A 180 4.86 -8.79 -6.60
C ARG A 180 4.97 -8.50 -8.08
N PHE A 181 3.89 -8.63 -8.85
CA PHE A 181 3.88 -8.27 -10.25
C PHE A 181 4.05 -6.75 -10.44
N CYS A 182 3.29 -5.93 -9.68
CA CYS A 182 3.43 -4.47 -9.74
C CYS A 182 4.84 -4.01 -9.34
N TYR A 183 5.44 -4.62 -8.33
CA TYR A 183 6.83 -4.34 -7.97
C TYR A 183 7.78 -4.63 -9.13
N PHE A 184 7.69 -5.83 -9.72
CA PHE A 184 8.54 -6.21 -10.85
C PHE A 184 8.35 -5.26 -12.04
N TRP A 185 7.12 -4.93 -12.36
CA TRP A 185 6.80 -4.08 -13.50
C TRP A 185 7.13 -2.61 -13.27
N LEU A 186 6.59 -1.99 -12.22
CA LEU A 186 6.67 -0.54 -12.02
C LEU A 186 7.96 -0.09 -11.32
N VAL A 187 8.50 -0.91 -10.42
CA VAL A 187 9.72 -0.55 -9.65
C VAL A 187 10.99 -1.08 -10.34
N ARG A 188 10.93 -2.30 -10.90
CA ARG A 188 12.09 -2.92 -11.57
C ARG A 188 12.12 -2.67 -13.08
N GLY A 189 11.14 -1.97 -13.65
CA GLY A 189 11.10 -1.59 -15.06
C GLY A 189 10.76 -2.74 -16.00
N GLY A 190 9.85 -3.62 -15.63
CA GLY A 190 9.37 -4.71 -16.49
C GLY A 190 8.76 -4.19 -17.79
N PRO A 191 8.97 -4.85 -18.95
CA PRO A 191 8.61 -4.34 -20.27
C PRO A 191 7.14 -4.63 -20.64
N PHE A 192 6.19 -4.30 -19.79
CA PHE A 192 4.77 -4.55 -20.03
C PHE A 192 4.00 -3.28 -20.33
N LYS A 193 3.03 -3.37 -21.26
CA LYS A 193 2.11 -2.28 -21.55
C LYS A 193 0.99 -2.26 -20.52
N ARG A 194 0.63 -1.06 -20.07
CA ARG A 194 -0.33 -0.85 -18.97
C ARG A 194 -1.70 -1.47 -19.27
N ASP A 195 -2.26 -1.21 -20.43
CA ASP A 195 -3.55 -1.76 -20.88
C ASP A 195 -3.57 -3.30 -20.83
N VAL A 196 -2.53 -3.93 -21.36
CA VAL A 196 -2.38 -5.39 -21.37
C VAL A 196 -2.27 -5.94 -19.94
N VAL A 197 -1.56 -5.25 -19.06
CA VAL A 197 -1.43 -5.66 -17.64
C VAL A 197 -2.78 -5.58 -16.94
N VAL A 198 -3.47 -4.44 -17.05
CA VAL A 198 -4.77 -4.22 -16.39
C VAL A 198 -5.78 -5.28 -16.87
N ASP A 199 -5.91 -5.49 -18.17
CA ASP A 199 -6.84 -6.47 -18.74
C ASP A 199 -6.50 -7.90 -18.30
N THR A 200 -5.22 -8.26 -18.31
CA THR A 200 -4.78 -9.61 -17.93
C THR A 200 -5.02 -9.88 -16.45
N ILE A 201 -4.65 -8.95 -15.56
CA ILE A 201 -4.84 -9.11 -14.11
C ILE A 201 -6.32 -9.14 -13.79
N ALA A 202 -7.13 -8.26 -14.39
CA ALA A 202 -8.57 -8.26 -14.20
C ALA A 202 -9.20 -9.59 -14.62
N ALA A 203 -8.79 -10.16 -15.75
CA ALA A 203 -9.28 -11.46 -16.22
C ALA A 203 -8.90 -12.59 -15.23
N ILE A 204 -7.65 -12.65 -14.79
CA ILE A 204 -7.19 -13.66 -13.83
C ILE A 204 -7.96 -13.56 -12.51
N TRP A 205 -8.10 -12.35 -11.98
CA TRP A 205 -8.82 -12.13 -10.73
C TRP A 205 -10.31 -12.43 -10.87
N TYR A 206 -10.92 -12.01 -11.99
CA TYR A 206 -12.33 -12.28 -12.24
C TYR A 206 -12.62 -13.77 -12.31
N GLU A 207 -11.82 -14.55 -13.04
CA GLU A 207 -11.94 -16.01 -13.09
C GLU A 207 -11.71 -16.65 -11.72
N ALA A 208 -10.72 -16.18 -10.95
CA ALA A 208 -10.45 -16.68 -9.61
C ALA A 208 -11.58 -16.38 -8.62
N LEU A 209 -12.22 -15.22 -8.76
CA LEU A 209 -13.26 -14.76 -7.84
C LEU A 209 -14.67 -15.21 -8.25
N PHE A 210 -14.98 -15.27 -9.54
CA PHE A 210 -16.32 -15.44 -10.08
C PHE A 210 -16.46 -16.56 -11.13
N GLY A 211 -15.34 -17.17 -11.53
CA GLY A 211 -15.36 -18.27 -12.50
C GLY A 211 -16.27 -19.41 -12.08
N GLN A 212 -17.06 -19.96 -13.01
CA GLN A 212 -17.93 -21.11 -12.75
C GLN A 212 -17.09 -22.38 -12.63
N PRO A 213 -17.46 -23.33 -11.72
CA PRO A 213 -16.85 -24.65 -11.73
C PRO A 213 -17.06 -25.29 -13.09
N LYS A 214 -15.97 -25.71 -13.74
CA LYS A 214 -16.11 -26.62 -14.88
C LYS A 214 -16.74 -27.89 -14.34
N SER A 215 -18.01 -28.11 -14.74
CA SER A 215 -18.75 -29.36 -14.51
C SER A 215 -18.01 -30.58 -15.05
#